data_05bca8ac10fa185af84e63280a0ee3a9
#
_entry.id   05bca8ac10fa185af84e63280a0ee3a9
#
_cell.length_a   1.000
_cell.length_b   1.000
_cell.length_c   1.000
_cell.angle_alpha   90.00
_cell.angle_beta   90.00
_cell.angle_gamma   90.00
#
_symmetry.space_group_name_H-M   'P 1'
#
loop_
_entity.id
_entity.type
_entity.pdbx_description
1 polymer ?
#
loop_
_entity_poly.entity_id
_entity_poly.type
_entity_poly.pdbx_seq_one_letter_code
_entity_poly.pdbx_strand_id
1 'polypeptide(L)'
;LAVNAIENEFNGSWKLVSGEYLNNEGELIQYEELKMSSLKVISASHFSFVSMSGNKFWSAGSGTYRFTESEYIENPIHTSYGATSGKEYVFTYKIENDTWYNSRWNKRKRVEYEVWQKLP
;
A
#
# COMPACT_ATOMS: atom_id res chain seq x y z
N LEU A 1 -19.89 -29.45 -2.93
CA LEU A 1 -19.87 -28.25 -3.77
C LEU A 1 -18.71 -27.36 -3.37
N ALA A 2 -17.82 -27.10 -4.32
CA ALA A 2 -16.75 -26.18 -4.11
C ALA A 2 -17.33 -24.74 -4.07
N VAL A 3 -17.06 -24.03 -2.99
CA VAL A 3 -17.35 -22.62 -2.93
C VAL A 3 -16.16 -21.90 -3.57
N ASN A 4 -16.42 -21.14 -4.63
CA ASN A 4 -15.37 -20.34 -5.25
C ASN A 4 -14.96 -19.22 -4.29
N ALA A 5 -13.85 -19.42 -3.59
CA ALA A 5 -13.26 -18.36 -2.79
C ALA A 5 -12.62 -17.34 -3.74
N ILE A 6 -12.68 -16.06 -3.36
CA ILE A 6 -11.93 -15.02 -4.07
C ILE A 6 -10.45 -15.35 -3.91
N GLU A 7 -9.74 -15.50 -5.02
CA GLU A 7 -8.30 -15.71 -4.99
C GLU A 7 -7.62 -14.49 -4.41
N ASN A 8 -6.68 -14.72 -3.49
CA ASN A 8 -5.95 -13.61 -2.87
C ASN A 8 -4.78 -13.19 -3.76
N GLU A 9 -5.04 -12.26 -4.64
CA GLU A 9 -4.05 -11.72 -5.57
C GLU A 9 -2.98 -10.87 -4.87
N PHE A 10 -3.24 -10.42 -3.64
CA PHE A 10 -2.27 -9.62 -2.89
C PHE A 10 -1.13 -10.44 -2.31
N ASN A 11 -1.34 -11.72 -2.13
CA ASN A 11 -0.39 -12.60 -1.46
C ASN A 11 0.94 -12.62 -2.19
N GLY A 12 2.05 -12.32 -1.48
CA GLY A 12 3.38 -12.30 -2.07
C GLY A 12 4.18 -11.08 -1.70
N SER A 13 5.24 -10.83 -2.46
CA SER A 13 6.14 -9.71 -2.26
C SER A 13 6.03 -8.73 -3.42
N TRP A 14 6.04 -7.44 -3.09
CA TRP A 14 5.79 -6.37 -4.04
C TRP A 14 6.84 -5.29 -3.93
N LYS A 15 7.29 -4.81 -5.08
CA LYS A 15 8.24 -3.70 -5.18
C LYS A 15 7.50 -2.44 -5.64
N LEU A 16 7.75 -1.32 -4.97
CA LEU A 16 7.21 -0.04 -5.39
C LEU A 16 7.86 0.39 -6.70
N VAL A 17 7.03 0.73 -7.70
CA VAL A 17 7.48 1.17 -9.03
C VAL A 17 7.38 2.67 -9.16
N SER A 18 6.27 3.25 -8.73
CA SER A 18 6.02 4.68 -8.82
C SER A 18 4.90 5.07 -7.87
N GLY A 19 4.69 6.35 -7.73
CA GLY A 19 3.58 6.86 -6.95
C GLY A 19 3.77 8.29 -6.53
N GLU A 20 2.79 8.77 -5.77
CA GLU A 20 2.76 10.13 -5.30
C GLU A 20 1.90 10.24 -4.04
N TYR A 21 2.15 11.26 -3.25
CA TYR A 21 1.28 11.56 -2.11
C TYR A 21 1.16 13.06 -1.92
N LEU A 22 0.07 13.43 -1.28
CA LEU A 22 -0.18 14.82 -0.92
C LEU A 22 0.37 15.06 0.49
N ASN A 23 1.29 16.01 0.64
CA ASN A 23 1.85 16.31 1.95
C ASN A 23 0.93 17.22 2.78
N ASN A 24 1.32 17.53 4.02
CA ASN A 24 0.52 18.35 4.92
C ASN A 24 0.36 19.79 4.45
N GLU A 25 1.18 20.24 3.52
CA GLU A 25 1.12 21.59 2.96
C GLU A 25 0.28 21.65 1.68
N GLY A 26 -0.32 20.52 1.29
CA GLY A 26 -1.12 20.44 0.08
C GLY A 26 -0.31 20.28 -1.20
N GLU A 27 0.96 19.94 -1.08
CA GLU A 27 1.84 19.73 -2.23
C GLU A 27 1.85 18.26 -2.64
N LEU A 28 1.78 18.01 -3.95
CA LEU A 28 1.86 16.67 -4.51
C LEU A 28 3.33 16.29 -4.69
N ILE A 29 3.77 15.29 -3.95
CA ILE A 29 5.15 14.81 -3.96
C ILE A 29 5.22 13.52 -4.75
N GLN A 30 6.11 13.49 -5.74
CA GLN A 30 6.37 12.27 -6.51
C GLN A 30 7.39 11.42 -5.76
N TYR A 31 7.17 10.11 -5.66
CA TYR A 31 8.12 9.23 -4.99
C TYR A 31 9.49 9.22 -5.66
N GLU A 32 9.53 9.49 -6.97
CA GLU A 32 10.78 9.61 -7.71
C GLU A 32 11.67 10.74 -7.15
N GLU A 33 11.06 11.86 -6.77
CA GLU A 33 11.80 13.01 -6.19
C GLU A 33 12.52 12.62 -4.90
N LEU A 34 11.95 11.69 -4.15
CA LEU A 34 12.50 11.21 -2.89
C LEU A 34 13.43 10.01 -3.08
N LYS A 35 13.64 9.55 -4.31
CA LYS A 35 14.35 8.31 -4.58
C LYS A 35 13.78 7.16 -3.73
N MET A 36 12.46 7.11 -3.67
CA MET A 36 11.74 6.15 -2.83
C MET A 36 11.88 4.75 -3.37
N SER A 37 12.26 3.82 -2.51
CA SER A 37 12.16 2.39 -2.77
C SER A 37 11.40 1.76 -1.62
N SER A 38 10.62 0.74 -1.92
CA SER A 38 9.80 0.10 -0.90
C SER A 38 9.57 -1.36 -1.27
N LEU A 39 9.60 -2.19 -0.25
CA LEU A 39 9.23 -3.59 -0.35
C LEU A 39 8.01 -3.81 0.55
N LYS A 40 6.98 -4.42 0.00
CA LYS A 40 5.79 -4.81 0.76
C LYS A 40 5.63 -6.32 0.67
N VAL A 41 5.45 -6.96 1.82
CA VAL A 41 5.24 -8.41 1.90
C VAL A 41 3.84 -8.64 2.48
N ILE A 42 3.08 -9.47 1.79
CA ILE A 42 1.68 -9.74 2.16
C ILE A 42 1.47 -11.24 2.30
N SER A 43 0.97 -11.63 3.46
CA SER A 43 0.52 -13.00 3.73
C SER A 43 -1.00 -13.09 3.55
N ALA A 44 -1.60 -14.19 3.96
CA ALA A 44 -3.05 -14.36 3.87
C ALA A 44 -3.83 -13.34 4.72
N SER A 45 -3.24 -12.79 5.77
CA SER A 45 -3.94 -11.92 6.73
C SER A 45 -3.18 -10.66 7.13
N HIS A 46 -1.88 -10.57 6.84
CA HIS A 46 -1.03 -9.48 7.33
C HIS A 46 -0.25 -8.84 6.21
N PHE A 47 0.06 -7.56 6.39
CA PHE A 47 0.97 -6.83 5.53
C PHE A 47 2.17 -6.32 6.34
N SER A 48 3.27 -6.10 5.65
CA SER A 48 4.45 -5.44 6.21
C SER A 48 5.15 -4.69 5.08
N PHE A 49 5.64 -3.49 5.36
CA PHE A 49 6.42 -2.77 4.36
C PHE A 49 7.58 -2.02 5.01
N VAL A 50 8.61 -1.81 4.20
CA VAL A 50 9.74 -0.95 4.54
C VAL A 50 10.03 -0.06 3.35
N SER A 51 10.17 1.24 3.62
CA SER A 51 10.47 2.23 2.60
C SER A 51 11.77 2.95 2.92
N MET A 52 12.54 3.22 1.87
CA MET A 52 13.81 3.95 1.94
C MET A 52 13.73 5.17 1.03
N SER A 53 14.34 6.26 1.42
CA SER A 53 14.58 7.43 0.56
C SER A 53 16.07 7.49 0.27
N GLY A 54 16.47 7.06 -0.92
CA GLY A 54 17.87 6.80 -1.21
C GLY A 54 18.41 5.75 -0.24
N ASN A 55 19.47 6.07 0.48
CA ASN A 55 20.09 5.17 1.45
C ASN A 55 19.56 5.35 2.88
N LYS A 56 18.55 6.20 3.07
CA LYS A 56 18.02 6.51 4.40
C LYS A 56 16.70 5.82 4.63
N PHE A 57 16.50 5.31 5.84
CA PHE A 57 15.21 4.79 6.25
C PHE A 57 14.15 5.90 6.17
N TRP A 58 13.01 5.59 5.57
CA TRP A 58 11.88 6.52 5.47
C TRP A 58 10.74 6.13 6.41
N SER A 59 10.19 4.95 6.23
CA SER A 59 9.07 4.47 7.05
C SER A 59 8.93 2.96 6.98
N ALA A 60 8.24 2.41 7.97
CA ALA A 60 7.89 0.99 7.99
C ALA A 60 6.55 0.83 8.72
N GLY A 61 5.86 -0.22 8.38
CA GLY A 61 4.60 -0.53 9.03
C GLY A 61 4.21 -1.98 8.83
N SER A 62 3.39 -2.47 9.75
CA SER A 62 2.81 -3.80 9.63
C SER A 62 1.45 -3.83 10.33
N GLY A 63 0.63 -4.77 9.94
CA GLY A 63 -0.69 -4.95 10.53
C GLY A 63 -1.48 -6.00 9.79
N THR A 64 -2.78 -5.93 9.93
CA THR A 64 -3.71 -6.81 9.23
C THR A 64 -4.32 -6.08 8.04
N TYR A 65 -4.89 -6.83 7.13
CA TYR A 65 -5.62 -6.27 6.01
C TYR A 65 -6.79 -7.17 5.63
N ARG A 66 -7.71 -6.60 4.92
CA ARG A 66 -8.79 -7.30 4.26
C ARG A 66 -9.06 -6.65 2.92
N PHE A 67 -9.79 -7.32 2.06
CA PHE A 67 -10.08 -6.76 0.75
C PHE A 67 -11.45 -7.21 0.27
N THR A 68 -12.00 -6.40 -0.63
CA THR A 68 -13.21 -6.70 -1.40
C THR A 68 -12.83 -6.73 -2.88
N GLU A 69 -13.80 -6.78 -3.76
CA GLU A 69 -13.52 -6.72 -5.21
C GLU A 69 -12.92 -5.39 -5.67
N SER A 70 -13.12 -4.32 -4.88
CA SER A 70 -12.70 -2.97 -5.28
C SER A 70 -11.86 -2.25 -4.25
N GLU A 71 -11.78 -2.74 -3.01
CA GLU A 71 -11.08 -2.05 -1.93
C GLU A 71 -10.07 -2.96 -1.24
N TYR A 72 -8.92 -2.38 -0.92
CA TYR A 72 -7.89 -2.96 -0.09
C TYR A 72 -7.81 -2.10 1.18
N ILE A 73 -7.95 -2.74 2.34
CA ILE A 73 -8.13 -2.04 3.61
C ILE A 73 -7.07 -2.49 4.60
N GLU A 74 -6.20 -1.56 4.99
CA GLU A 74 -5.14 -1.82 5.97
C GLU A 74 -5.56 -1.38 7.36
N ASN A 75 -5.23 -2.20 8.34
CA ASN A 75 -5.31 -1.85 9.74
C ASN A 75 -3.89 -1.90 10.32
N PRO A 76 -3.13 -0.78 10.28
CA PRO A 76 -1.76 -0.74 10.79
C PRO A 76 -1.73 -0.94 12.30
N ILE A 77 -0.79 -1.75 12.76
CA ILE A 77 -0.61 -2.07 14.19
C ILE A 77 0.74 -1.57 14.67
N HIS A 78 1.80 -1.89 13.95
CA HIS A 78 3.16 -1.43 14.28
C HIS A 78 3.62 -0.49 13.17
N THR A 79 3.88 0.76 13.51
CA THR A 79 4.24 1.77 12.52
C THR A 79 5.33 2.69 13.02
N SER A 80 6.13 3.20 12.09
CA SER A 80 7.11 4.24 12.36
C SER A 80 6.51 5.65 12.25
N TYR A 81 5.27 5.78 11.80
CA TYR A 81 4.66 7.08 11.45
C TYR A 81 3.46 7.45 12.33
N GLY A 82 3.27 6.76 13.45
CA GLY A 82 2.26 7.15 14.44
C GLY A 82 0.82 6.96 13.99
N ALA A 83 0.53 5.90 13.27
CA ALA A 83 -0.85 5.60 12.89
C ALA A 83 -1.72 5.42 14.12
N THR A 84 -2.93 5.98 14.08
CA THR A 84 -3.90 5.86 15.16
C THR A 84 -4.38 4.41 15.26
N SER A 85 -4.32 3.84 16.48
CA SER A 85 -4.80 2.49 16.72
C SER A 85 -6.28 2.35 16.33
N GLY A 86 -6.58 1.30 15.58
CA GLY A 86 -7.93 1.00 15.12
C GLY A 86 -8.38 1.79 13.89
N LYS A 87 -7.57 2.72 13.39
CA LYS A 87 -7.89 3.44 12.16
C LYS A 87 -7.63 2.56 10.96
N GLU A 88 -8.62 2.44 10.10
CA GLU A 88 -8.48 1.74 8.82
C GLU A 88 -8.08 2.71 7.72
N TYR A 89 -7.20 2.25 6.84
CA TYR A 89 -6.80 2.99 5.65
C TYR A 89 -7.37 2.27 4.44
N VAL A 90 -8.32 2.91 3.78
CA VAL A 90 -9.08 2.32 2.67
C VAL A 90 -8.49 2.80 1.35
N PHE A 91 -8.11 1.84 0.50
CA PHE A 91 -7.60 2.11 -0.83
C PHE A 91 -8.54 1.50 -1.86
N THR A 92 -8.78 2.20 -2.94
CA THR A 92 -9.35 1.58 -4.14
C THR A 92 -8.19 0.96 -4.92
N TYR A 93 -8.39 -0.23 -5.47
CA TYR A 93 -7.28 -0.93 -6.12
C TYR A 93 -7.69 -1.58 -7.42
N LYS A 94 -6.67 -1.91 -8.20
CA LYS A 94 -6.76 -2.74 -9.37
C LYS A 94 -5.47 -3.54 -9.46
N ILE A 95 -5.57 -4.85 -9.67
CA ILE A 95 -4.41 -5.71 -9.93
C ILE A 95 -4.59 -6.28 -11.34
N GLU A 96 -3.57 -6.08 -12.18
CA GLU A 96 -3.58 -6.49 -13.56
C GLU A 96 -2.15 -6.82 -14.00
N ASN A 97 -1.92 -8.03 -14.51
CA ASN A 97 -0.60 -8.46 -15.00
C ASN A 97 0.51 -8.29 -13.94
N ASP A 98 0.23 -8.74 -12.70
CA ASP A 98 1.15 -8.63 -11.57
C ASP A 98 1.53 -7.19 -11.20
N THR A 99 0.74 -6.23 -11.62
CA THR A 99 0.86 -4.82 -11.24
C THR A 99 -0.34 -4.44 -10.39
N TRP A 100 -0.06 -3.83 -9.25
CA TRP A 100 -1.06 -3.41 -8.29
C TRP A 100 -1.10 -1.89 -8.24
N TYR A 101 -2.23 -1.31 -8.68
CA TYR A 101 -2.51 0.12 -8.63
C TYR A 101 -3.35 0.38 -7.40
N ASN A 102 -2.88 1.25 -6.52
CA ASN A 102 -3.50 1.46 -5.22
C ASN A 102 -3.69 2.96 -4.97
N SER A 103 -4.92 3.38 -4.64
CA SER A 103 -5.25 4.80 -4.45
C SER A 103 -6.01 5.03 -3.16
N ARG A 104 -5.58 6.01 -2.38
CA ARG A 104 -6.30 6.44 -1.18
C ARG A 104 -6.88 7.84 -1.41
N TRP A 105 -8.09 8.05 -0.92
CA TRP A 105 -8.87 9.24 -1.19
C TRP A 105 -9.28 9.95 0.09
N ASN A 106 -9.25 11.28 0.08
CA ASN A 106 -9.89 12.10 1.08
C ASN A 106 -11.01 12.85 0.38
N LYS A 107 -12.26 12.39 0.63
CA LYS A 107 -13.43 12.82 -0.12
C LYS A 107 -13.24 12.50 -1.61
N ARG A 108 -13.15 13.47 -2.49
CA ARG A 108 -12.97 13.25 -3.93
C ARG A 108 -11.55 13.50 -4.40
N LYS A 109 -10.63 13.74 -3.46
CA LYS A 109 -9.25 14.05 -3.78
C LYS A 109 -8.37 12.84 -3.50
N ARG A 110 -7.58 12.44 -4.49
CA ARG A 110 -6.63 11.34 -4.30
C ARG A 110 -5.42 11.87 -3.53
N VAL A 111 -5.18 11.31 -2.35
CA VAL A 111 -4.11 11.74 -1.45
C VAL A 111 -2.91 10.83 -1.46
N GLU A 112 -3.05 9.59 -1.93
CA GLU A 112 -1.96 8.66 -2.15
C GLU A 112 -2.23 7.85 -3.40
N TYR A 113 -1.19 7.60 -4.18
CA TYR A 113 -1.23 6.72 -5.32
C TYR A 113 0.06 5.91 -5.34
N GLU A 114 -0.07 4.60 -5.44
CA GLU A 114 1.07 3.68 -5.43
C GLU A 114 0.91 2.66 -6.54
N VAL A 115 2.00 2.38 -7.22
CA VAL A 115 2.05 1.31 -8.22
C VAL A 115 3.11 0.32 -7.76
N TRP A 116 2.67 -0.92 -7.59
CA TRP A 116 3.51 -2.01 -7.10
C TRP A 116 3.65 -3.09 -8.16
N GLN A 117 4.82 -3.68 -8.26
CA GLN A 117 5.10 -4.81 -9.13
C GLN A 117 5.36 -6.05 -8.31
N LYS A 118 4.66 -7.14 -8.62
CA LYS A 118 4.86 -8.41 -7.93
C LYS A 118 6.23 -8.97 -8.25
N LEU A 119 6.93 -9.42 -7.22
CA LEU A 119 8.23 -10.07 -7.36
C LEU A 119 8.04 -11.58 -7.58
N PRO A 120 8.97 -12.21 -8.34
CA PRO A 120 8.91 -13.64 -8.56
C PRO A 120 9.11 -14.46 -7.29
#